data_1eef4344b31dd2e33c5cbb7a4123edfe
#
_entry.id   1eef4344b31dd2e33c5cbb7a4123edfe
#
_cell.length_a   1.000
_cell.length_b   1.000
_cell.length_c   1.000
_cell.angle_alpha   90.00
_cell.angle_beta   90.00
_cell.angle_gamma   90.00
#
_symmetry.space_group_name_H-M   'P 1'
#
loop_
_entity.id
_entity.type
_entity.pdbx_description
1 polymer ?
#
loop_
_entity_poly.entity_id
_entity_poly.type
_entity_poly.pdbx_seq_one_letter_code
_entity_poly.pdbx_strand_id
1 'polypeptide(L)'
;SRKAQGQLYIQYQARLSPRSSLFQWPENLDLLAAQVGLDTVLFGGKETHPSNDEYDRVFLKQLVKRIEQAIEACTDDQAASLDTEKQDLTVDDAILERYMRLVSMPETPSIMGTRVPSPLYVHHYFPITTAKHHHDILGPCESVTFRQEGTAISQGTTGLTTWEASLRLAAHVVASPHVWQKSDACILELGSGAGFLGLVCARLFDTL
;
A
#
# COMPACT_ATOMS: atom_id res chain seq x y z
N SER A 1 -8.51 -2.26 14.68
CA SER A 1 -9.30 -1.18 14.04
C SER A 1 -9.34 -1.35 12.51
N ARG A 2 -10.55 -1.52 11.95
CA ARG A 2 -10.75 -1.72 10.50
C ARG A 2 -10.23 -0.54 9.67
N LYS A 3 -10.33 0.67 10.20
CA LYS A 3 -9.79 1.88 9.58
C LYS A 3 -8.26 1.81 9.43
N ALA A 4 -7.57 1.39 10.48
CA ALA A 4 -6.12 1.25 10.47
C ALA A 4 -5.66 0.13 9.53
N GLN A 5 -6.39 -1.00 9.47
CA GLN A 5 -6.14 -2.06 8.49
C GLN A 5 -6.27 -1.53 7.06
N GLY A 6 -7.33 -0.78 6.76
CA GLY A 6 -7.52 -0.15 5.44
C GLY A 6 -6.41 0.82 5.08
N GLN A 7 -5.97 1.64 6.04
CA GLN A 7 -4.84 2.56 5.86
C GLN A 7 -3.54 1.83 5.52
N LEU A 8 -3.22 0.76 6.26
CA LEU A 8 -2.04 -0.06 6.00
C LEU A 8 -2.16 -0.78 4.65
N TYR A 9 -3.34 -1.33 4.34
CA TYR A 9 -3.62 -2.05 3.10
C TYR A 9 -3.37 -1.17 1.87
N ILE A 10 -3.94 0.04 1.81
CA ILE A 10 -3.76 0.96 0.68
C ILE A 10 -2.28 1.27 0.44
N GLN A 11 -1.54 1.58 1.51
CA GLN A 11 -0.13 1.95 1.42
C GLN A 11 0.75 0.75 1.04
N TYR A 12 0.43 -0.43 1.57
CA TYR A 12 1.09 -1.68 1.21
C TYR A 12 0.87 -2.01 -0.26
N GLN A 13 -0.35 -1.94 -0.76
CA GLN A 13 -0.69 -2.22 -2.15
C GLN A 13 -0.09 -1.20 -3.13
N ALA A 14 0.02 0.05 -2.72
CA ALA A 14 0.74 1.09 -3.47
C ALA A 14 2.26 0.95 -3.40
N ARG A 15 2.79 -0.06 -2.68
CA ARG A 15 4.22 -0.32 -2.50
C ARG A 15 4.98 0.92 -1.99
N LEU A 16 4.33 1.74 -1.15
CA LEU A 16 5.01 2.86 -0.50
C LEU A 16 6.11 2.34 0.42
N SER A 17 7.29 2.96 0.35
CA SER A 17 8.38 2.56 1.24
C SER A 17 7.99 2.79 2.71
N PRO A 18 7.96 1.76 3.55
CA PRO A 18 7.57 1.88 4.96
C PRO A 18 8.57 2.67 5.80
N ARG A 19 9.71 3.08 5.21
CA ARG A 19 10.72 3.97 5.80
C ARG A 19 10.56 5.42 5.37
N SER A 20 9.72 5.66 4.36
CA SER A 20 9.46 7.02 3.86
C SER A 20 8.59 7.81 4.85
N SER A 21 8.79 9.11 4.92
CA SER A 21 7.91 10.04 5.63
C SER A 21 6.50 10.12 5.02
N LEU A 22 6.33 9.63 3.79
CA LEU A 22 5.04 9.53 3.14
C LEU A 22 4.21 8.35 3.66
N PHE A 23 4.85 7.33 4.24
CA PHE A 23 4.15 6.19 4.82
C PHE A 23 3.56 6.59 6.18
N GLN A 24 2.26 6.58 6.26
CA GLN A 24 1.50 6.98 7.44
C GLN A 24 1.18 5.75 8.29
N TRP A 25 1.89 5.60 9.40
CA TRP A 25 1.59 4.55 10.36
C TRP A 25 0.38 4.93 11.22
N PRO A 26 -0.52 3.98 11.54
CA PRO A 26 -1.57 4.22 12.54
C PRO A 26 -0.98 4.61 13.90
N GLU A 27 -1.76 5.27 14.73
CA GLU A 27 -1.41 5.49 16.13
C GLU A 27 -1.25 4.15 16.86
N ASN A 28 -0.46 4.14 17.94
CA ASN A 28 -0.08 2.90 18.62
C ASN A 28 -1.27 2.02 18.98
N LEU A 29 -2.31 2.57 19.58
CA LEU A 29 -3.48 1.83 20.01
C LEU A 29 -4.27 1.26 18.82
N ASP A 30 -4.43 2.06 17.77
CA ASP A 30 -5.05 1.63 16.51
C ASP A 30 -4.24 0.54 15.80
N LEU A 31 -2.91 0.61 15.88
CA LEU A 31 -2.02 -0.40 15.31
C LEU A 31 -2.15 -1.73 16.07
N LEU A 32 -2.15 -1.70 17.41
CA LEU A 32 -2.39 -2.89 18.24
C LEU A 32 -3.74 -3.53 17.94
N ALA A 33 -4.80 -2.73 17.82
CA ALA A 33 -6.12 -3.23 17.44
C ALA A 33 -6.19 -3.75 15.99
N ALA A 34 -5.35 -3.23 15.09
CA ALA A 34 -5.37 -3.59 13.68
C ALA A 34 -4.59 -4.86 13.37
N GLN A 35 -3.58 -5.24 14.17
CA GLN A 35 -2.72 -6.39 13.86
C GLN A 35 -3.50 -7.70 13.76
N VAL A 36 -4.56 -7.86 14.55
CA VAL A 36 -5.40 -9.06 14.53
C VAL A 36 -6.04 -9.22 13.15
N GLY A 37 -5.72 -10.30 12.48
CA GLY A 37 -6.21 -10.60 11.13
C GLY A 37 -5.55 -9.78 10.01
N LEU A 38 -4.57 -8.92 10.32
CA LEU A 38 -3.90 -8.09 9.32
C LEU A 38 -3.14 -8.92 8.26
N ASP A 39 -2.60 -10.07 8.65
CA ASP A 39 -1.97 -11.00 7.70
C ASP A 39 -2.95 -11.42 6.60
N THR A 40 -4.16 -11.83 6.98
CA THR A 40 -5.22 -12.18 6.02
C THR A 40 -5.61 -10.99 5.13
N VAL A 41 -5.67 -9.79 5.70
CA VAL A 41 -6.00 -8.56 4.97
C VAL A 41 -4.95 -8.22 3.91
N LEU A 42 -3.68 -8.33 4.26
CA LEU A 42 -2.57 -7.94 3.37
C LEU A 42 -2.22 -9.04 2.36
N PHE A 43 -2.30 -10.30 2.77
CA PHE A 43 -1.74 -11.43 2.02
C PHE A 43 -2.76 -12.54 1.70
N GLY A 44 -3.99 -12.48 2.25
CA GLY A 44 -5.02 -13.51 2.06
C GLY A 44 -5.75 -13.44 0.73
N GLY A 45 -5.57 -12.38 -0.06
CA GLY A 45 -6.16 -12.24 -1.38
C GLY A 45 -5.59 -13.22 -2.40
N LYS A 46 -6.35 -13.56 -3.46
CA LYS A 46 -5.79 -14.25 -4.62
C LYS A 46 -4.77 -13.31 -5.27
N GLU A 47 -3.50 -13.63 -5.12
CA GLU A 47 -2.44 -12.91 -5.81
C GLU A 47 -2.63 -13.05 -7.33
N THR A 48 -3.05 -11.98 -7.97
CA THR A 48 -3.11 -11.90 -9.43
C THR A 48 -1.75 -11.54 -10.03
N HIS A 49 -0.82 -11.10 -9.17
CA HIS A 49 0.52 -10.66 -9.55
C HIS A 49 1.57 -11.24 -8.60
N PRO A 50 2.81 -11.44 -9.07
CA PRO A 50 3.88 -11.98 -8.24
C PRO A 50 4.10 -11.15 -6.97
N SER A 51 4.26 -11.84 -5.84
CA SER A 51 4.70 -11.24 -4.58
C SER A 51 6.08 -10.57 -4.76
N ASN A 52 6.35 -9.55 -3.97
CA ASN A 52 7.68 -8.94 -3.91
C ASN A 52 8.28 -9.18 -2.53
N ASP A 53 8.95 -10.32 -2.36
CA ASP A 53 9.53 -10.76 -1.10
C ASP A 53 10.50 -9.72 -0.49
N GLU A 54 11.16 -8.92 -1.32
CA GLU A 54 12.05 -7.86 -0.84
C GLU A 54 11.28 -6.72 -0.19
N TYR A 55 10.23 -6.24 -0.84
CA TYR A 55 9.35 -5.22 -0.26
C TYR A 55 8.66 -5.77 0.98
N ASP A 56 8.12 -6.98 0.90
CA ASP A 56 7.38 -7.62 2.00
C ASP A 56 8.27 -7.83 3.23
N ARG A 57 9.53 -8.22 3.03
CA ARG A 57 10.53 -8.32 4.11
C ARG A 57 10.78 -6.97 4.79
N VAL A 58 10.95 -5.91 4.00
CA VAL A 58 11.17 -4.55 4.54
C VAL A 58 9.92 -4.03 5.26
N PHE A 59 8.74 -4.27 4.68
CA PHE A 59 7.47 -3.86 5.25
C PHE A 59 7.22 -4.56 6.59
N LEU A 60 7.28 -5.89 6.61
CA LEU A 60 7.04 -6.69 7.82
C LEU A 60 8.05 -6.38 8.92
N LYS A 61 9.32 -6.15 8.59
CA LYS A 61 10.33 -5.71 9.56
C LYS A 61 9.92 -4.40 10.25
N GLN A 62 9.41 -3.44 9.49
CA GLN A 62 8.96 -2.16 10.06
C GLN A 62 7.65 -2.33 10.85
N LEU A 63 6.73 -3.15 10.35
CA LEU A 63 5.46 -3.44 11.02
C LEU A 63 5.70 -4.09 12.40
N VAL A 64 6.48 -5.16 12.46
CA VAL A 64 6.82 -5.85 13.72
C VAL A 64 7.47 -4.86 14.70
N LYS A 65 8.49 -4.11 14.25
CA LYS A 65 9.14 -3.10 15.08
C LYS A 65 8.16 -2.06 15.64
N ARG A 66 7.20 -1.63 14.82
CA ARG A 66 6.19 -0.63 15.25
C ARG A 66 5.20 -1.21 16.24
N ILE A 67 4.79 -2.48 16.06
CA ILE A 67 3.92 -3.18 17.01
C ILE A 67 4.65 -3.36 18.35
N GLU A 68 5.90 -3.81 18.35
CA GLU A 68 6.72 -3.93 19.57
C GLU A 68 6.82 -2.59 20.31
N GLN A 69 7.11 -1.51 19.61
CA GLN A 69 7.15 -0.15 20.19
C GLN A 69 5.78 0.28 20.76
N ALA A 70 4.69 -0.08 20.07
CA ALA A 70 3.34 0.21 20.55
C ALA A 70 2.99 -0.58 21.81
N ILE A 71 3.42 -1.85 21.92
CA ILE A 71 3.26 -2.68 23.12
C ILE A 71 4.05 -2.09 24.28
N GLU A 72 5.30 -1.71 24.07
CA GLU A 72 6.14 -1.10 25.11
C GLU A 72 5.51 0.21 25.66
N ALA A 73 4.98 1.04 24.76
CA ALA A 73 4.39 2.32 25.09
C ALA A 73 2.94 2.21 25.66
N CYS A 74 2.29 1.04 25.55
CA CYS A 74 0.92 0.83 26.00
C CYS A 74 0.83 0.89 27.53
N THR A 75 -0.20 1.58 28.04
CA THR A 75 -0.54 1.56 29.48
C THR A 75 -1.56 0.46 29.77
N ASP A 76 -1.71 0.10 31.07
CA ASP A 76 -2.67 -0.93 31.48
C ASP A 76 -4.11 -0.53 31.13
N ASP A 77 -4.47 0.76 31.29
CA ASP A 77 -5.79 1.28 30.91
C ASP A 77 -6.04 1.17 29.40
N GLN A 78 -5.00 1.41 28.59
CA GLN A 78 -5.07 1.26 27.15
C GLN A 78 -5.20 -0.21 26.72
N ALA A 79 -4.47 -1.12 27.37
CA ALA A 79 -4.60 -2.55 27.15
C ALA A 79 -6.02 -3.04 27.50
N ALA A 80 -6.56 -2.61 28.62
CA ALA A 80 -7.94 -2.91 29.00
C ALA A 80 -8.96 -2.42 27.97
N SER A 81 -8.71 -1.31 27.27
CA SER A 81 -9.57 -0.84 26.18
C SER A 81 -9.54 -1.73 24.95
N LEU A 82 -8.57 -2.64 24.83
CA LEU A 82 -8.44 -3.67 23.81
C LEU A 82 -8.95 -5.04 24.29
N ASP A 83 -9.66 -5.10 25.42
CA ASP A 83 -10.14 -6.33 26.07
C ASP A 83 -9.00 -7.33 26.36
N THR A 84 -7.80 -6.83 26.72
CA THR A 84 -6.64 -7.66 27.05
C THR A 84 -5.83 -7.06 28.19
N GLU A 85 -4.99 -7.88 28.85
CA GLU A 85 -4.01 -7.40 29.81
C GLU A 85 -2.71 -7.02 29.09
N LYS A 86 -1.99 -6.00 29.62
CA LYS A 86 -0.76 -5.53 28.98
C LYS A 86 0.28 -6.63 28.85
N GLN A 87 0.37 -7.53 29.81
CA GLN A 87 1.31 -8.65 29.80
C GLN A 87 1.02 -9.69 28.70
N ASP A 88 -0.22 -9.72 28.18
CA ASP A 88 -0.66 -10.63 27.14
C ASP A 88 -0.55 -10.01 25.73
N LEU A 89 -0.20 -8.72 25.66
CA LEU A 89 0.02 -8.05 24.39
C LEU A 89 1.31 -8.57 23.71
N THR A 90 1.13 -9.21 22.59
CA THR A 90 2.22 -9.72 21.75
C THR A 90 2.02 -9.31 20.30
N VAL A 91 3.06 -9.49 19.48
CA VAL A 91 2.91 -9.41 18.03
C VAL A 91 2.06 -10.59 17.56
N ASP A 92 1.12 -10.34 16.68
CA ASP A 92 0.25 -11.37 16.09
C ASP A 92 1.10 -12.48 15.45
N ASP A 93 0.80 -13.74 15.79
CA ASP A 93 1.59 -14.92 15.40
C ASP A 93 1.67 -15.07 13.87
N ALA A 94 0.60 -14.78 13.13
CA ALA A 94 0.59 -14.92 11.68
C ALA A 94 1.53 -13.89 11.01
N ILE A 95 1.59 -12.68 11.55
CA ILE A 95 2.54 -11.64 11.08
C ILE A 95 3.97 -12.09 11.36
N LEU A 96 4.23 -12.59 12.58
CA LEU A 96 5.57 -13.01 12.99
C LEU A 96 6.04 -14.21 12.18
N GLU A 97 5.19 -15.23 12.01
CA GLU A 97 5.49 -16.42 11.21
C GLU A 97 5.83 -16.05 9.76
N ARG A 98 5.04 -15.17 9.14
CA ARG A 98 5.32 -14.69 7.79
C ARG A 98 6.64 -13.94 7.70
N TYR A 99 6.93 -13.07 8.64
CA TYR A 99 8.20 -12.34 8.68
C TYR A 99 9.38 -13.29 8.84
N MET A 100 9.31 -14.24 9.76
CA MET A 100 10.37 -15.23 10.00
C MET A 100 10.60 -16.11 8.77
N ARG A 101 9.53 -16.51 8.08
CA ARG A 101 9.64 -17.24 6.81
C ARG A 101 10.42 -16.46 5.77
N LEU A 102 10.10 -15.17 5.55
CA LEU A 102 10.79 -14.34 4.57
C LEU A 102 12.24 -14.07 4.95
N VAL A 103 12.56 -13.93 6.23
CA VAL A 103 13.94 -13.75 6.70
C VAL A 103 14.76 -15.03 6.52
N SER A 104 14.13 -16.19 6.67
CA SER A 104 14.79 -17.50 6.51
C SER A 104 15.02 -17.90 5.04
N MET A 105 14.37 -17.22 4.09
CA MET A 105 14.60 -17.46 2.67
C MET A 105 16.00 -17.02 2.28
N PRO A 106 16.77 -17.85 1.57
CA PRO A 106 18.07 -17.46 1.06
C PRO A 106 17.94 -16.23 0.16
N GLU A 107 18.81 -15.26 0.35
CA GLU A 107 18.88 -14.13 -0.57
C GLU A 107 19.27 -14.65 -1.97
N THR A 108 18.48 -14.29 -2.98
CA THR A 108 18.81 -14.61 -4.36
C THR A 108 20.19 -14.04 -4.67
N PRO A 109 21.17 -14.86 -5.07
CA PRO A 109 22.53 -14.37 -5.30
C PRO A 109 22.53 -13.29 -6.38
N SER A 110 23.10 -12.15 -6.04
CA SER A 110 23.36 -11.08 -7.01
C SER A 110 24.49 -11.54 -7.92
N ILE A 111 24.19 -11.80 -9.17
CA ILE A 111 25.22 -12.01 -10.18
C ILE A 111 25.84 -10.64 -10.42
N MET A 112 27.15 -10.48 -10.11
CA MET A 112 27.94 -9.25 -10.24
C MET A 112 27.65 -8.07 -9.28
N GLY A 113 27.15 -8.29 -8.05
CA GLY A 113 27.14 -7.25 -7.01
C GLY A 113 26.13 -6.11 -7.19
N THR A 114 25.40 -6.06 -8.30
CA THR A 114 24.34 -5.08 -8.54
C THR A 114 23.00 -5.80 -8.71
N ARG A 115 22.21 -5.78 -7.64
CA ARG A 115 20.84 -6.27 -7.70
C ARG A 115 19.97 -5.22 -8.37
N VAL A 116 19.53 -5.48 -9.59
CA VAL A 116 18.48 -4.66 -10.22
C VAL A 116 17.16 -5.05 -9.56
N PRO A 117 16.47 -4.11 -8.87
CA PRO A 117 15.18 -4.40 -8.29
C PRO A 117 14.21 -4.90 -9.36
N SER A 118 13.48 -5.96 -9.03
CA SER A 118 12.46 -6.50 -9.93
C SER A 118 11.34 -5.49 -10.14
N PRO A 119 10.72 -5.47 -11.32
CA PRO A 119 9.51 -4.69 -11.55
C PRO A 119 8.42 -5.04 -10.55
N LEU A 120 7.67 -4.02 -10.14
CA LEU A 120 6.62 -4.13 -9.15
C LEU A 120 5.26 -3.93 -9.80
N TYR A 121 4.27 -4.73 -9.38
CA TYR A 121 2.88 -4.36 -9.59
C TYR A 121 2.42 -3.52 -8.41
N VAL A 122 1.84 -2.36 -8.71
CA VAL A 122 1.29 -1.42 -7.73
C VAL A 122 -0.19 -1.27 -7.96
N HIS A 123 -0.94 -1.23 -6.85
CA HIS A 123 -2.38 -1.06 -6.86
C HIS A 123 -2.72 0.22 -6.09
N HIS A 124 -3.30 1.19 -6.77
CA HIS A 124 -3.81 2.40 -6.13
C HIS A 124 -5.32 2.33 -6.03
N TYR A 125 -5.82 2.48 -4.81
CA TYR A 125 -7.25 2.53 -4.49
C TYR A 125 -7.65 3.98 -4.23
N PHE A 126 -8.80 4.37 -4.73
CA PHE A 126 -9.34 5.70 -4.49
C PHE A 126 -10.86 5.62 -4.23
N PRO A 127 -11.36 6.35 -3.21
CA PRO A 127 -12.76 6.33 -2.87
C PRO A 127 -13.57 7.07 -3.93
N ILE A 128 -14.65 6.46 -4.39
CA ILE A 128 -15.64 7.10 -5.26
C ILE A 128 -17.02 6.69 -4.76
N THR A 129 -17.89 7.68 -4.52
CA THR A 129 -19.26 7.43 -4.04
C THR A 129 -20.11 6.65 -5.04
N THR A 130 -19.77 6.73 -6.33
CA THR A 130 -20.45 6.03 -7.44
C THR A 130 -19.72 4.75 -7.85
N ALA A 131 -18.73 4.29 -7.07
CA ALA A 131 -17.96 3.09 -7.41
C ALA A 131 -18.86 1.88 -7.65
N LYS A 132 -18.61 1.17 -8.74
CA LYS A 132 -19.27 -0.10 -9.07
C LYS A 132 -18.74 -1.25 -8.21
N HIS A 133 -17.54 -1.07 -7.63
CA HIS A 133 -16.87 -2.06 -6.82
C HIS A 133 -16.93 -1.69 -5.33
N HIS A 134 -17.13 -2.70 -4.50
CA HIS A 134 -17.10 -2.58 -3.05
C HIS A 134 -15.98 -3.47 -2.52
N HIS A 135 -14.98 -2.86 -1.92
CA HIS A 135 -13.89 -3.58 -1.27
C HIS A 135 -14.25 -3.85 0.20
N ASP A 136 -14.03 -5.06 0.69
CA ASP A 136 -14.46 -5.48 2.03
C ASP A 136 -13.94 -4.59 3.16
N ILE A 137 -12.74 -4.04 2.99
CA ILE A 137 -12.09 -3.20 4.00
C ILE A 137 -12.24 -1.71 3.71
N LEU A 138 -12.16 -1.33 2.42
CA LEU A 138 -12.14 0.09 2.02
C LEU A 138 -13.53 0.65 1.73
N GLY A 139 -14.53 -0.20 1.57
CA GLY A 139 -15.86 0.21 1.11
C GLY A 139 -15.90 0.51 -0.39
N PRO A 140 -16.80 1.41 -0.84
CA PRO A 140 -16.91 1.77 -2.25
C PRO A 140 -15.62 2.44 -2.73
N CYS A 141 -14.93 1.82 -3.68
CA CYS A 141 -13.69 2.36 -4.25
C CYS A 141 -13.46 1.83 -5.66
N GLU A 142 -12.72 2.59 -6.44
CA GLU A 142 -12.11 2.13 -7.68
C GLU A 142 -10.63 1.88 -7.48
N SER A 143 -10.04 1.11 -8.39
CA SER A 143 -8.61 0.83 -8.34
C SER A 143 -7.98 0.86 -9.72
N VAL A 144 -6.71 1.20 -9.76
CA VAL A 144 -5.86 1.03 -10.91
C VAL A 144 -4.66 0.18 -10.54
N THR A 145 -4.32 -0.73 -11.44
CA THR A 145 -3.17 -1.62 -11.30
C THR A 145 -2.26 -1.45 -12.49
N PHE A 146 -0.99 -1.25 -12.24
CA PHE A 146 0.01 -1.17 -13.30
C PHE A 146 1.36 -1.66 -12.82
N ARG A 147 2.23 -1.95 -13.78
CA ARG A 147 3.60 -2.36 -13.53
C ARG A 147 4.51 -1.13 -13.54
N GLN A 148 5.35 -1.00 -12.53
CA GLN A 148 6.42 0.00 -12.52
C GLN A 148 7.79 -0.65 -12.28
N GLU A 149 8.85 0.04 -12.69
CA GLU A 149 10.21 -0.41 -12.42
C GLU A 149 10.58 -0.13 -10.96
N GLY A 150 11.38 -1.02 -10.37
CA GLY A 150 11.82 -0.89 -8.98
C GLY A 150 12.90 0.19 -8.78
N THR A 151 13.43 0.77 -9.87
CA THR A 151 14.43 1.84 -9.85
C THR A 151 13.89 3.11 -10.46
N ALA A 152 14.33 4.27 -9.93
CA ALA A 152 13.95 5.58 -10.46
C ALA A 152 14.43 5.79 -11.91
N ILE A 153 15.53 5.15 -12.29
CA ILE A 153 16.06 5.14 -13.66
C ILE A 153 16.15 3.69 -14.13
N SER A 154 15.43 3.38 -15.18
CA SER A 154 15.46 2.08 -15.83
C SER A 154 15.46 2.26 -17.35
N GLN A 155 16.21 1.43 -18.08
CA GLN A 155 16.32 1.48 -19.53
C GLN A 155 16.66 2.87 -20.10
N GLY A 156 17.43 3.68 -19.34
CA GLY A 156 17.82 5.03 -19.75
C GLY A 156 16.73 6.10 -19.58
N THR A 157 15.60 5.79 -18.95
CA THR A 157 14.51 6.74 -18.69
C THR A 157 14.11 6.76 -17.23
N THR A 158 13.56 7.89 -16.77
CA THR A 158 12.95 8.05 -15.45
C THR A 158 11.42 7.85 -15.49
N GLY A 159 10.85 7.60 -16.66
CA GLY A 159 9.41 7.54 -16.89
C GLY A 159 8.71 6.26 -16.43
N LEU A 160 9.46 5.22 -16.04
CA LEU A 160 8.90 3.90 -15.69
C LEU A 160 8.53 3.76 -14.20
N THR A 161 8.62 4.84 -13.45
CA THR A 161 8.23 4.94 -12.03
C THR A 161 7.20 6.04 -11.85
N THR A 162 6.23 5.83 -10.97
CA THR A 162 5.22 6.85 -10.64
C THR A 162 5.83 7.96 -9.81
N TRP A 163 5.76 9.18 -10.30
CA TRP A 163 6.27 10.35 -9.60
C TRP A 163 5.20 11.00 -8.71
N GLU A 164 5.64 11.66 -7.65
CA GLU A 164 4.77 12.32 -6.68
C GLU A 164 3.81 13.33 -7.34
N ALA A 165 4.24 14.01 -8.41
CA ALA A 165 3.41 14.93 -9.17
C ALA A 165 2.15 14.24 -9.75
N SER A 166 2.29 13.04 -10.30
CA SER A 166 1.16 12.23 -10.80
C SER A 166 0.22 11.82 -9.67
N LEU A 167 0.75 11.44 -8.51
CA LEU A 167 -0.06 11.08 -7.34
C LEU A 167 -0.87 12.28 -6.83
N ARG A 168 -0.23 13.45 -6.72
CA ARG A 168 -0.90 14.70 -6.30
C ARG A 168 -1.97 15.14 -7.28
N LEU A 169 -1.67 15.09 -8.58
CA LEU A 169 -2.64 15.46 -9.60
C LEU A 169 -3.82 14.49 -9.64
N ALA A 170 -3.57 13.18 -9.53
CA ALA A 170 -4.63 12.18 -9.44
C ALA A 170 -5.52 12.41 -8.21
N ALA A 171 -4.94 12.70 -7.04
CA ALA A 171 -5.71 13.03 -5.85
C ALA A 171 -6.60 14.28 -6.06
N HIS A 172 -6.10 15.30 -6.76
CA HIS A 172 -6.88 16.49 -7.09
C HIS A 172 -8.03 16.17 -8.07
N VAL A 173 -7.78 15.37 -9.08
CA VAL A 173 -8.80 14.94 -10.06
C VAL A 173 -9.90 14.13 -9.37
N VAL A 174 -9.50 13.18 -8.49
CA VAL A 174 -10.45 12.37 -7.69
C VAL A 174 -11.29 13.24 -6.75
N ALA A 175 -10.69 14.25 -6.10
CA ALA A 175 -11.39 15.12 -5.16
C ALA A 175 -12.36 16.10 -5.85
N SER A 176 -12.14 16.42 -7.12
CA SER A 176 -12.91 17.43 -7.84
C SER A 176 -13.29 16.98 -9.25
N PRO A 177 -13.97 15.84 -9.42
CA PRO A 177 -14.24 15.26 -10.74
C PRO A 177 -15.08 16.19 -11.63
N HIS A 178 -15.99 16.98 -11.04
CA HIS A 178 -16.85 17.92 -11.76
C HIS A 178 -16.09 19.02 -12.52
N VAL A 179 -14.86 19.32 -12.12
CA VAL A 179 -14.00 20.32 -12.82
C VAL A 179 -13.55 19.77 -14.17
N TRP A 180 -13.38 18.45 -14.26
CA TRP A 180 -12.81 17.75 -15.40
C TRP A 180 -13.88 17.12 -16.31
N GLN A 181 -15.07 16.88 -15.76
CA GLN A 181 -16.18 16.22 -16.45
C GLN A 181 -16.99 17.23 -17.25
N LYS A 182 -16.63 17.45 -18.51
CA LYS A 182 -17.39 18.26 -19.46
C LYS A 182 -17.84 17.38 -20.61
N SER A 183 -19.01 17.65 -21.18
CA SER A 183 -19.70 16.82 -22.20
C SER A 183 -18.85 16.43 -23.41
N ASP A 184 -17.86 17.24 -23.78
CA ASP A 184 -17.02 17.02 -24.96
C ASP A 184 -15.53 17.15 -24.61
N ALA A 185 -15.16 16.84 -23.35
CA ALA A 185 -13.79 16.96 -22.91
C ALA A 185 -12.95 15.82 -23.48
N CYS A 186 -11.82 16.18 -24.08
CA CYS A 186 -10.75 15.25 -24.42
C CYS A 186 -9.57 15.52 -23.48
N ILE A 187 -9.05 14.48 -22.84
CA ILE A 187 -7.90 14.58 -21.96
C ILE A 187 -6.67 14.11 -22.72
N LEU A 188 -5.68 14.98 -22.84
CA LEU A 188 -4.37 14.66 -23.37
C LEU A 188 -3.34 14.75 -22.24
N GLU A 189 -2.66 13.65 -21.97
CA GLU A 189 -1.56 13.58 -21.01
C GLU A 189 -0.22 13.63 -21.74
N LEU A 190 0.61 14.63 -21.42
CA LEU A 190 1.98 14.73 -21.92
C LEU A 190 2.94 14.20 -20.88
N GLY A 191 3.82 13.28 -21.30
CA GLY A 191 4.79 12.68 -20.38
C GLY A 191 4.13 11.70 -19.39
N SER A 192 3.25 10.83 -19.85
CA SER A 192 2.45 9.90 -19.02
C SER A 192 3.28 8.98 -18.11
N GLY A 193 4.57 8.79 -18.40
CA GLY A 193 5.44 7.91 -17.61
C GLY A 193 4.88 6.50 -17.50
N ALA A 194 4.63 6.04 -16.28
CA ALA A 194 4.01 4.74 -16.01
C ALA A 194 2.50 4.68 -16.36
N GLY A 195 1.91 5.80 -16.81
CA GLY A 195 0.51 5.88 -17.21
C GLY A 195 -0.50 5.98 -16.06
N PHE A 196 -0.03 6.22 -14.85
CA PHE A 196 -0.89 6.22 -13.64
C PHE A 196 -2.05 7.20 -13.73
N LEU A 197 -1.78 8.47 -14.08
CA LEU A 197 -2.82 9.51 -14.14
C LEU A 197 -3.85 9.21 -15.22
N GLY A 198 -3.43 8.80 -16.41
CA GLY A 198 -4.32 8.40 -17.50
C GLY A 198 -5.24 7.24 -17.09
N LEU A 199 -4.72 6.24 -16.37
CA LEU A 199 -5.53 5.13 -15.85
C LEU A 199 -6.55 5.60 -14.81
N VAL A 200 -6.18 6.52 -13.91
CA VAL A 200 -7.11 7.10 -12.94
C VAL A 200 -8.21 7.90 -13.65
N CYS A 201 -7.86 8.73 -14.62
CA CYS A 201 -8.84 9.48 -15.41
C CYS A 201 -9.79 8.54 -16.19
N ALA A 202 -9.26 7.49 -16.80
CA ALA A 202 -10.08 6.51 -17.52
C ALA A 202 -11.07 5.79 -16.60
N ARG A 203 -10.69 5.52 -15.33
CA ARG A 203 -11.59 4.93 -14.35
C ARG A 203 -12.65 5.89 -13.83
N LEU A 204 -12.28 7.16 -13.63
CA LEU A 204 -13.19 8.20 -13.15
C LEU A 204 -14.23 8.60 -14.19
N PHE A 205 -13.80 8.67 -15.44
CA PHE A 205 -14.59 9.18 -16.54
C PHE A 205 -14.92 8.07 -17.53
N ASP A 206 -15.49 6.97 -17.02
CA ASP A 206 -15.84 5.70 -17.73
C ASP A 206 -16.66 5.89 -19.01
N THR A 207 -16.68 7.12 -19.52
CA THR A 207 -17.34 7.60 -20.73
C THR A 207 -16.37 8.27 -21.70
N LEU A 208 -15.05 8.02 -21.54
CA LEU A 208 -14.03 8.50 -22.49
C LEU A 208 -13.79 7.47 -23.59
#